data_bbd20c3f6972da7bd913fe82b98e4220
#
_entry.id   bbd20c3f6972da7bd913fe82b98e4220
#
_cell.length_a   1.000
_cell.length_b   1.000
_cell.length_c   1.000
_cell.angle_alpha   90.00
_cell.angle_beta   90.00
_cell.angle_gamma   90.00
#
_symmetry.space_group_name_H-M   'P 1'
#
loop_
_entity.id
_entity.type
_entity.pdbx_description
1 polymer ?
#
loop_
_entity_poly.entity_id
_entity_poly.type
_entity_poly.pdbx_seq_one_letter_code
_entity_poly.pdbx_strand_id
1 'polypeptide(L)'
;MKKNILILLFLAIVLNGFSQKKSVVSHAIESIKKGQLSSKSINKVVNNISSSGLENIVQFANDSLIENKTSAYILISLVARTTTDLNIKEKCIDVFIDGLSNNETVIAARCADIITEYSKDILTQSQIKSIYNVAVGLRVKKPEIIKYIGYIGGEESVRALNNIVKTDSLITNIEKWNLKLALAKCGETTELDYCLNKVKSIPVNDDVVYELLPDLVYTGQRKAIDYLVDILLSNEKNCNSANVEIDQKILCGYRVMEFLACVIVDFPINFDDSGELATDDYVASLKQCREWINQNRNSYIIKADSYSPAECY
;
A
#
# COMPACT_ATOMS: atom_id res chain seq x y z
N MET A 1 44.23 39.02 18.20
CA MET A 1 43.31 38.51 19.24
C MET A 1 41.83 38.55 18.83
N LYS A 2 41.27 39.68 18.31
CA LYS A 2 39.84 39.80 18.00
C LYS A 2 39.30 38.80 16.96
N LYS A 3 40.13 38.39 15.94
CA LYS A 3 39.72 37.45 14.88
C LYS A 3 39.53 36.01 15.41
N ASN A 4 40.33 35.58 16.38
CA ASN A 4 40.24 34.24 16.95
C ASN A 4 39.06 34.10 17.94
N ILE A 5 38.63 35.20 18.59
CA ILE A 5 37.44 35.20 19.45
C ILE A 5 36.17 35.09 18.63
N LEU A 6 36.13 35.71 17.43
CA LEU A 6 34.96 35.62 16.53
C LEU A 6 34.75 34.21 15.97
N ILE A 7 35.85 33.52 15.64
CA ILE A 7 35.83 32.13 15.15
C ILE A 7 35.38 31.18 16.27
N LEU A 8 35.87 31.37 17.50
CA LEU A 8 35.44 30.60 18.67
C LEU A 8 33.94 30.80 19.00
N LEU A 9 33.44 32.05 18.92
CA LEU A 9 32.04 32.37 19.12
C LEU A 9 31.17 31.74 18.01
N PHE A 10 31.61 31.76 16.75
CA PHE A 10 30.88 31.14 15.64
C PHE A 10 30.85 29.59 15.77
N LEU A 11 31.97 28.96 16.17
CA LEU A 11 32.03 27.55 16.50
C LEU A 11 31.15 27.19 17.68
N ALA A 12 31.10 28.00 18.74
CA ALA A 12 30.24 27.75 19.90
C ALA A 12 28.76 27.87 19.56
N ILE A 13 28.36 28.81 18.69
CA ILE A 13 26.99 28.98 18.23
C ILE A 13 26.57 27.78 17.34
N VAL A 14 27.47 27.33 16.45
CA VAL A 14 27.21 26.16 15.60
C VAL A 14 27.11 24.91 16.45
N LEU A 15 28.04 24.67 17.38
CA LEU A 15 28.01 23.49 18.26
C LEU A 15 26.78 23.49 19.19
N ASN A 16 26.36 24.66 19.72
CA ASN A 16 25.14 24.74 20.51
C ASN A 16 23.90 24.50 19.69
N GLY A 17 23.86 24.97 18.44
CA GLY A 17 22.75 24.67 17.49
C GLY A 17 22.59 23.18 17.17
N PHE A 18 23.71 22.49 16.98
CA PHE A 18 23.73 21.04 16.76
C PHE A 18 23.33 20.25 18.01
N SER A 19 23.85 20.63 19.18
CA SER A 19 23.49 19.99 20.45
C SER A 19 22.01 20.17 20.81
N GLN A 20 21.43 21.34 20.53
CA GLN A 20 20.04 21.62 20.83
C GLN A 20 19.08 20.84 19.90
N LYS A 21 19.42 20.68 18.60
CA LYS A 21 18.65 19.87 17.65
C LYS A 21 18.69 18.38 18.00
N LYS A 22 19.86 17.85 18.39
CA LYS A 22 20.01 16.46 18.82
C LYS A 22 19.17 16.16 20.07
N SER A 23 19.08 17.11 21.00
CA SER A 23 18.24 17.02 22.20
C SER A 23 16.74 16.91 21.86
N VAL A 24 16.23 17.69 20.89
CA VAL A 24 14.81 17.64 20.51
C VAL A 24 14.43 16.30 19.89
N VAL A 25 15.26 15.77 18.99
CA VAL A 25 15.05 14.43 18.39
C VAL A 25 15.08 13.34 19.46
N SER A 26 16.07 13.36 20.38
CA SER A 26 16.15 12.39 21.47
C SER A 26 14.91 12.40 22.35
N HIS A 27 14.37 13.58 22.69
CA HIS A 27 13.13 13.69 23.46
C HIS A 27 11.91 13.16 22.68
N ALA A 28 11.85 13.35 21.35
CA ALA A 28 10.79 12.78 20.51
C ALA A 28 10.85 11.25 20.50
N ILE A 29 12.04 10.66 20.34
CA ILE A 29 12.26 9.21 20.42
C ILE A 29 11.80 8.66 21.77
N GLU A 30 12.20 9.28 22.88
CA GLU A 30 11.76 8.87 24.24
C GLU A 30 10.25 9.01 24.43
N SER A 31 9.61 10.01 23.83
CA SER A 31 8.16 10.16 23.88
C SER A 31 7.45 9.04 23.13
N ILE A 32 7.98 8.63 21.97
CA ILE A 32 7.44 7.50 21.18
C ILE A 32 7.55 6.20 21.96
N LYS A 33 8.71 5.93 22.57
CA LYS A 33 8.90 4.74 23.43
C LYS A 33 7.87 4.66 24.57
N LYS A 34 7.44 5.80 25.09
CA LYS A 34 6.41 5.89 26.14
C LYS A 34 4.98 5.86 25.59
N GLY A 35 4.77 5.69 24.30
CA GLY A 35 3.45 5.72 23.66
C GLY A 35 2.82 7.12 23.55
N GLN A 36 3.59 8.19 23.76
CA GLN A 36 3.11 9.58 23.78
C GLN A 36 3.22 10.21 22.39
N LEU A 37 2.49 9.71 21.41
CA LEU A 37 2.59 10.14 20.00
C LEU A 37 2.19 11.61 19.75
N SER A 38 1.37 12.20 20.62
CA SER A 38 0.93 13.61 20.52
C SER A 38 1.81 14.59 21.32
N SER A 39 3.02 14.18 21.73
CA SER A 39 3.89 15.03 22.57
C SER A 39 4.40 16.28 21.82
N LYS A 40 4.66 17.36 22.58
CA LYS A 40 5.23 18.61 22.04
C LYS A 40 6.57 18.40 21.34
N SER A 41 7.38 17.44 21.80
CA SER A 41 8.68 17.12 21.20
C SER A 41 8.54 16.52 19.81
N ILE A 42 7.59 15.61 19.60
CA ILE A 42 7.28 15.02 18.31
C ILE A 42 6.75 16.10 17.36
N ASN A 43 5.74 16.88 17.77
CA ASN A 43 5.19 17.96 16.96
C ASN A 43 6.26 19.00 16.57
N LYS A 44 7.21 19.31 17.47
CA LYS A 44 8.30 20.22 17.16
C LYS A 44 9.25 19.66 16.10
N VAL A 45 9.53 18.36 16.12
CA VAL A 45 10.35 17.69 15.08
C VAL A 45 9.60 17.68 13.77
N VAL A 46 8.38 17.15 13.76
CA VAL A 46 7.57 16.91 12.56
C VAL A 46 7.30 18.22 11.80
N ASN A 47 6.92 19.30 12.51
CA ASN A 47 6.56 20.56 11.88
C ASN A 47 7.76 21.44 11.46
N ASN A 48 8.97 21.16 11.96
CA ASN A 48 10.15 21.98 11.70
C ASN A 48 11.37 21.15 11.26
N ILE A 49 11.12 20.01 10.63
CA ILE A 49 12.20 19.13 10.19
C ILE A 49 13.07 19.81 9.12
N SER A 50 14.37 19.65 9.25
CA SER A 50 15.35 20.01 8.22
C SER A 50 16.10 18.77 7.78
N SER A 51 16.81 18.82 6.65
CA SER A 51 17.64 17.69 6.22
C SER A 51 18.59 17.19 7.30
N SER A 52 19.25 18.10 8.04
CA SER A 52 20.11 17.72 9.17
C SER A 52 19.32 17.15 10.37
N GLY A 53 18.07 17.56 10.55
CA GLY A 53 17.16 16.98 11.54
C GLY A 53 16.79 15.55 11.18
N LEU A 54 16.50 15.28 9.93
CA LEU A 54 16.21 13.93 9.42
C LEU A 54 17.45 13.01 9.60
N GLU A 55 18.65 13.48 9.26
CA GLU A 55 19.89 12.74 9.47
C GLU A 55 20.09 12.33 10.94
N ASN A 56 19.72 13.20 11.89
CA ASN A 56 19.75 12.87 13.31
C ASN A 56 18.74 11.77 13.68
N ILE A 57 17.56 11.72 13.03
CA ILE A 57 16.59 10.64 13.25
C ILE A 57 17.13 9.34 12.67
N VAL A 58 17.73 9.38 11.48
CA VAL A 58 18.32 8.22 10.81
C VAL A 58 19.45 7.59 11.64
N GLN A 59 20.20 8.37 12.43
CA GLN A 59 21.17 7.82 13.38
C GLN A 59 20.50 6.86 14.39
N PHE A 60 19.28 7.17 14.87
CA PHE A 60 18.52 6.27 15.74
C PHE A 60 17.95 5.05 14.98
N ALA A 61 17.66 5.20 13.69
CA ALA A 61 17.26 4.05 12.86
C ALA A 61 18.38 3.01 12.70
N ASN A 62 19.64 3.44 12.90
CA ASN A 62 20.82 2.58 12.87
C ASN A 62 21.36 2.22 14.28
N ASP A 63 20.61 2.53 15.35
CA ASP A 63 21.00 2.21 16.73
C ASP A 63 21.03 0.70 16.96
N SER A 64 21.78 0.25 17.98
CA SER A 64 21.81 -1.16 18.39
C SER A 64 20.54 -1.60 19.09
N LEU A 65 19.84 -0.66 19.76
CA LEU A 65 18.61 -0.95 20.50
C LEU A 65 17.39 -0.93 19.59
N ILE A 66 16.67 -2.03 19.52
CA ILE A 66 15.47 -2.20 18.69
C ILE A 66 14.38 -1.15 18.98
N GLU A 67 14.23 -0.75 20.23
CA GLU A 67 13.26 0.28 20.64
C GLU A 67 13.61 1.66 20.03
N ASN A 68 14.90 2.02 19.97
CA ASN A 68 15.37 3.24 19.32
C ASN A 68 15.11 3.19 17.81
N LYS A 69 15.47 2.06 17.16
CA LYS A 69 15.20 1.83 15.75
C LYS A 69 13.72 1.98 15.44
N THR A 70 12.86 1.24 16.14
CA THR A 70 11.41 1.26 15.92
C THR A 70 10.83 2.67 16.08
N SER A 71 11.26 3.38 17.13
CA SER A 71 10.82 4.76 17.40
C SER A 71 11.28 5.73 16.31
N ALA A 72 12.48 5.53 15.76
CA ALA A 72 13.00 6.33 14.66
C ALA A 72 12.17 6.13 13.38
N TYR A 73 11.86 4.88 13.01
CA TYR A 73 11.01 4.60 11.85
C TYR A 73 9.59 5.15 12.02
N ILE A 74 9.02 5.13 13.24
CA ILE A 74 7.75 5.81 13.54
C ILE A 74 7.87 7.32 13.32
N LEU A 75 8.92 7.95 13.84
CA LEU A 75 9.12 9.39 13.69
C LEU A 75 9.35 9.81 12.24
N ILE A 76 10.12 9.03 11.46
CA ILE A 76 10.31 9.24 10.02
C ILE A 76 8.98 9.14 9.28
N SER A 77 8.14 8.17 9.62
CA SER A 77 6.79 7.99 9.03
C SER A 77 5.90 9.21 9.30
N LEU A 78 5.90 9.75 10.52
CA LEU A 78 5.16 10.97 10.84
C LEU A 78 5.69 12.18 10.05
N VAL A 79 7.00 12.32 9.91
CA VAL A 79 7.63 13.37 9.08
C VAL A 79 7.21 13.21 7.62
N ALA A 80 7.29 12.02 7.05
CA ALA A 80 6.98 11.76 5.65
C ALA A 80 5.52 12.05 5.29
N ARG A 81 4.59 11.81 6.23
CA ARG A 81 3.15 12.08 6.05
C ARG A 81 2.79 13.56 6.14
N THR A 82 3.56 14.35 6.91
CA THR A 82 3.21 15.74 7.20
C THR A 82 4.04 16.77 6.43
N THR A 83 5.25 16.38 5.98
CA THR A 83 6.12 17.31 5.26
C THR A 83 5.58 17.65 3.87
N THR A 84 5.63 18.93 3.52
CA THR A 84 5.41 19.44 2.17
C THR A 84 6.71 19.58 1.37
N ASP A 85 7.86 19.42 2.02
CA ASP A 85 9.17 19.47 1.39
C ASP A 85 9.44 18.13 0.67
N LEU A 86 9.40 18.16 -0.67
CA LEU A 86 9.60 16.98 -1.50
C LEU A 86 10.97 16.32 -1.30
N ASN A 87 12.03 17.11 -1.04
CA ASN A 87 13.37 16.56 -0.82
C ASN A 87 13.44 15.78 0.50
N ILE A 88 12.73 16.26 1.54
CA ILE A 88 12.64 15.54 2.82
C ILE A 88 11.81 14.28 2.65
N LYS A 89 10.69 14.36 1.93
CA LYS A 89 9.83 13.20 1.64
C LYS A 89 10.60 12.12 0.86
N GLU A 90 11.34 12.50 -0.18
CA GLU A 90 12.19 11.60 -0.97
C GLU A 90 13.22 10.87 -0.09
N LYS A 91 13.93 11.60 0.78
CA LYS A 91 14.87 10.99 1.74
C LYS A 91 14.20 10.06 2.75
N CYS A 92 12.99 10.36 3.19
CA CYS A 92 12.24 9.44 4.05
C CYS A 92 11.90 8.14 3.32
N ILE A 93 11.50 8.23 2.04
CA ILE A 93 11.23 7.06 1.18
C ILE A 93 12.50 6.22 1.03
N ASP A 94 13.65 6.83 0.79
CA ASP A 94 14.94 6.11 0.71
C ASP A 94 15.21 5.30 1.99
N VAL A 95 14.98 5.90 3.17
CA VAL A 95 15.15 5.20 4.45
C VAL A 95 14.19 4.01 4.57
N PHE A 96 12.96 4.10 4.10
CA PHE A 96 12.03 2.98 4.12
C PHE A 96 12.43 1.88 3.12
N ILE A 97 12.92 2.24 1.93
CA ILE A 97 13.43 1.26 0.96
C ILE A 97 14.62 0.49 1.53
N ASP A 98 15.58 1.19 2.15
CA ASP A 98 16.71 0.55 2.84
C ASP A 98 16.23 -0.34 4.00
N GLY A 99 15.21 0.11 4.71
CA GLY A 99 14.57 -0.60 5.81
C GLY A 99 13.88 -1.91 5.41
N LEU A 100 13.50 -2.10 4.13
CA LEU A 100 12.95 -3.37 3.63
C LEU A 100 13.91 -4.55 3.85
N SER A 101 15.22 -4.32 3.79
CA SER A 101 16.25 -5.33 4.01
C SER A 101 16.72 -5.43 5.47
N ASN A 102 16.03 -4.79 6.41
CA ASN A 102 16.41 -4.82 7.82
C ASN A 102 16.31 -6.23 8.39
N ASN A 103 17.29 -6.62 9.22
CA ASN A 103 17.29 -7.92 9.87
C ASN A 103 16.16 -8.08 10.91
N GLU A 104 15.68 -6.96 11.46
CA GLU A 104 14.53 -6.92 12.37
C GLU A 104 13.24 -7.00 11.56
N THR A 105 12.54 -8.13 11.63
CA THR A 105 11.32 -8.39 10.84
C THR A 105 10.23 -7.36 11.04
N VAL A 106 10.09 -6.82 12.27
CA VAL A 106 9.10 -5.77 12.61
C VAL A 106 9.39 -4.47 11.84
N ILE A 107 10.67 -4.11 11.69
CA ILE A 107 11.08 -2.91 10.94
C ILE A 107 10.85 -3.14 9.45
N ALA A 108 11.33 -4.27 8.92
CA ALA A 108 11.17 -4.59 7.51
C ALA A 108 9.69 -4.64 7.09
N ALA A 109 8.83 -5.25 7.91
CA ALA A 109 7.39 -5.30 7.67
C ALA A 109 6.76 -3.88 7.67
N ARG A 110 7.09 -3.05 8.66
CA ARG A 110 6.61 -1.65 8.72
C ARG A 110 7.06 -0.84 7.50
N CYS A 111 8.31 -1.00 7.08
CA CYS A 111 8.81 -0.32 5.88
C CYS A 111 8.05 -0.75 4.63
N ALA A 112 7.73 -2.03 4.49
CA ALA A 112 6.94 -2.54 3.39
C ALA A 112 5.51 -1.97 3.41
N ASP A 113 4.84 -1.97 4.56
CA ASP A 113 3.51 -1.37 4.72
C ASP A 113 3.52 0.12 4.33
N ILE A 114 4.52 0.88 4.76
CA ILE A 114 4.64 2.31 4.42
C ILE A 114 4.93 2.54 2.94
N ILE A 115 5.84 1.75 2.33
CA ILE A 115 6.18 1.89 0.90
C ILE A 115 4.97 1.61 0.02
N THR A 116 4.17 0.62 0.37
CA THR A 116 2.97 0.27 -0.40
C THR A 116 1.82 1.27 -0.29
N GLU A 117 1.87 2.21 0.67
CA GLU A 117 0.93 3.34 0.77
C GLU A 117 1.25 4.47 -0.23
N TYR A 118 2.44 4.50 -0.82
CA TYR A 118 2.82 5.59 -1.73
C TYR A 118 2.32 5.37 -3.15
N SER A 119 1.77 6.45 -3.77
CA SER A 119 1.54 6.45 -5.21
C SER A 119 2.87 6.30 -5.96
N LYS A 120 2.86 5.50 -7.04
CA LYS A 120 4.02 5.34 -7.93
C LYS A 120 4.56 6.66 -8.48
N ASP A 121 3.68 7.68 -8.62
CA ASP A 121 4.01 8.97 -9.23
C ASP A 121 4.94 9.84 -8.37
N ILE A 122 5.04 9.54 -7.06
CA ILE A 122 5.95 10.26 -6.16
C ILE A 122 7.32 9.59 -6.03
N LEU A 123 7.48 8.38 -6.60
CA LEU A 123 8.74 7.65 -6.55
C LEU A 123 9.67 8.11 -7.67
N THR A 124 10.94 8.31 -7.34
CA THR A 124 11.99 8.51 -8.35
C THR A 124 12.34 7.19 -9.04
N GLN A 125 12.89 7.26 -10.25
CA GLN A 125 13.35 6.07 -10.97
C GLN A 125 14.42 5.29 -10.20
N SER A 126 15.25 5.99 -9.42
CA SER A 126 16.26 5.35 -8.54
C SER A 126 15.58 4.54 -7.44
N GLN A 127 14.56 5.08 -6.80
CA GLN A 127 13.78 4.41 -5.75
C GLN A 127 13.05 3.17 -6.28
N ILE A 128 12.40 3.29 -7.44
CA ILE A 128 11.75 2.18 -8.13
C ILE A 128 12.75 1.04 -8.38
N LYS A 129 13.92 1.37 -8.92
CA LYS A 129 14.98 0.39 -9.17
C LYS A 129 15.50 -0.26 -7.87
N SER A 130 15.59 0.50 -6.79
CA SER A 130 15.99 -0.02 -5.48
C SER A 130 14.94 -0.99 -4.92
N ILE A 131 13.65 -0.69 -5.06
CA ILE A 131 12.55 -1.62 -4.70
C ILE A 131 12.66 -2.93 -5.47
N TYR A 132 12.91 -2.90 -6.79
CA TYR A 132 13.08 -4.11 -7.60
C TYR A 132 14.25 -4.97 -7.13
N ASN A 133 15.37 -4.34 -6.80
CA ASN A 133 16.58 -5.04 -6.35
C ASN A 133 16.37 -5.72 -4.99
N VAL A 134 15.72 -5.03 -4.06
CA VAL A 134 15.46 -5.53 -2.70
C VAL A 134 14.43 -6.67 -2.71
N ALA A 135 13.44 -6.61 -3.60
CA ALA A 135 12.33 -7.57 -3.65
C ALA A 135 12.76 -9.04 -3.77
N VAL A 136 13.89 -9.31 -4.44
CA VAL A 136 14.41 -10.67 -4.63
C VAL A 136 14.74 -11.34 -3.29
N GLY A 137 15.37 -10.59 -2.37
CA GLY A 137 15.85 -11.11 -1.08
C GLY A 137 14.90 -10.92 0.11
N LEU A 138 13.70 -10.40 -0.10
CA LEU A 138 12.76 -10.11 0.98
C LEU A 138 12.32 -11.38 1.72
N ARG A 139 12.28 -11.26 3.05
CA ARG A 139 11.84 -12.33 3.96
C ARG A 139 10.44 -12.10 4.55
N VAL A 140 9.99 -10.86 4.58
CA VAL A 140 8.70 -10.45 5.14
C VAL A 140 7.97 -9.55 4.16
N LYS A 141 6.64 -9.62 4.15
CA LYS A 141 5.78 -8.77 3.28
C LYS A 141 6.15 -8.82 1.79
N LYS A 142 6.77 -9.91 1.35
CA LYS A 142 7.18 -10.09 -0.04
C LYS A 142 5.99 -10.12 -1.00
N PRO A 143 4.85 -10.78 -0.69
CA PRO A 143 3.65 -10.73 -1.53
C PRO A 143 3.15 -9.30 -1.78
N GLU A 144 3.15 -8.45 -0.75
CA GLU A 144 2.70 -7.06 -0.83
C GLU A 144 3.63 -6.24 -1.74
N ILE A 145 4.94 -6.40 -1.57
CA ILE A 145 5.94 -5.73 -2.44
C ILE A 145 5.86 -6.25 -3.88
N ILE A 146 5.60 -7.53 -4.10
CA ILE A 146 5.36 -8.09 -5.43
C ILE A 146 4.15 -7.41 -6.10
N LYS A 147 3.02 -7.29 -5.37
CA LYS A 147 1.85 -6.54 -5.87
C LYS A 147 2.18 -5.07 -6.12
N TYR A 148 2.95 -4.44 -5.24
CA TYR A 148 3.35 -3.06 -5.44
C TYR A 148 4.23 -2.86 -6.70
N ILE A 149 5.13 -3.81 -7.01
CA ILE A 149 5.88 -3.81 -8.27
C ILE A 149 4.92 -3.91 -9.48
N GLY A 150 3.90 -4.76 -9.40
CA GLY A 150 2.86 -4.83 -10.42
C GLY A 150 2.08 -3.53 -10.59
N TYR A 151 1.83 -2.80 -9.48
CA TYR A 151 1.20 -1.48 -9.50
C TYR A 151 2.09 -0.41 -10.14
N ILE A 152 3.39 -0.41 -9.86
CA ILE A 152 4.35 0.47 -10.55
C ILE A 152 4.23 0.27 -12.06
N GLY A 153 4.15 -0.97 -12.53
CA GLY A 153 3.86 -1.32 -13.91
C GLY A 153 5.02 -1.09 -14.88
N GLY A 154 4.75 -1.32 -16.15
CA GLY A 154 5.72 -1.14 -17.23
C GLY A 154 6.68 -2.33 -17.41
N GLU A 155 7.49 -2.29 -18.48
CA GLU A 155 8.38 -3.38 -18.84
C GLU A 155 9.45 -3.70 -17.80
N GLU A 156 9.90 -2.70 -17.05
CA GLU A 156 10.91 -2.92 -15.98
C GLU A 156 10.32 -3.70 -14.81
N SER A 157 9.05 -3.45 -14.44
CA SER A 157 8.32 -4.26 -13.46
C SER A 157 8.21 -5.72 -13.92
N VAL A 158 7.85 -5.96 -15.19
CA VAL A 158 7.78 -7.33 -15.75
C VAL A 158 9.15 -8.02 -15.64
N ARG A 159 10.23 -7.32 -15.99
CA ARG A 159 11.60 -7.87 -15.84
C ARG A 159 11.95 -8.18 -14.39
N ALA A 160 11.61 -7.28 -13.46
CA ALA A 160 11.86 -7.48 -12.03
C ALA A 160 11.08 -8.67 -11.46
N LEU A 161 9.79 -8.78 -11.77
CA LEU A 161 8.93 -9.89 -11.35
C LEU A 161 9.44 -11.24 -11.90
N ASN A 162 9.81 -11.30 -13.17
CA ASN A 162 10.39 -12.49 -13.76
C ASN A 162 11.77 -12.85 -13.16
N ASN A 163 12.54 -11.86 -12.72
CA ASN A 163 13.80 -12.11 -12.02
C ASN A 163 13.57 -12.76 -10.65
N ILE A 164 12.55 -12.34 -9.90
CA ILE A 164 12.17 -12.98 -8.62
C ILE A 164 11.89 -14.47 -8.84
N VAL A 165 11.11 -14.82 -9.88
CA VAL A 165 10.81 -16.23 -10.22
C VAL A 165 12.07 -17.05 -10.49
N LYS A 166 13.05 -16.45 -11.18
CA LYS A 166 14.29 -17.16 -11.60
C LYS A 166 15.31 -17.34 -10.48
N THR A 167 15.37 -16.39 -9.57
CA THR A 167 16.42 -16.31 -8.56
C THR A 167 16.03 -16.87 -7.21
N ASP A 168 14.74 -16.87 -6.87
CA ASP A 168 14.26 -17.37 -5.60
C ASP A 168 13.79 -18.83 -5.71
N SER A 169 14.62 -19.74 -5.26
CA SER A 169 14.32 -21.19 -5.25
C SER A 169 13.32 -21.61 -4.17
N LEU A 170 13.03 -20.73 -3.18
CA LEU A 170 12.17 -21.02 -2.02
C LEU A 170 10.83 -20.30 -2.10
N ILE A 171 10.43 -19.85 -3.29
CA ILE A 171 9.20 -19.10 -3.48
C ILE A 171 7.96 -19.90 -3.05
N THR A 172 7.15 -19.33 -2.17
CA THR A 172 5.93 -19.95 -1.64
C THR A 172 4.78 -19.94 -2.65
N ASN A 173 3.72 -20.70 -2.39
CA ASN A 173 2.51 -20.68 -3.24
C ASN A 173 1.81 -19.31 -3.23
N ILE A 174 1.84 -18.61 -2.08
CA ILE A 174 1.29 -17.25 -1.96
C ILE A 174 2.09 -16.27 -2.81
N GLU A 175 3.40 -16.32 -2.76
CA GLU A 175 4.27 -15.47 -3.59
C GLU A 175 4.10 -15.77 -5.08
N LYS A 176 4.00 -17.06 -5.47
CA LYS A 176 3.71 -17.45 -6.86
C LYS A 176 2.37 -16.90 -7.35
N TRP A 177 1.34 -16.94 -6.51
CA TRP A 177 0.04 -16.37 -6.82
C TRP A 177 0.13 -14.86 -7.04
N ASN A 178 0.76 -14.14 -6.10
CA ASN A 178 0.93 -12.69 -6.21
C ASN A 178 1.81 -12.27 -7.40
N LEU A 179 2.82 -13.06 -7.76
CA LEU A 179 3.61 -12.84 -8.99
C LEU A 179 2.75 -12.91 -10.25
N LYS A 180 1.86 -13.90 -10.34
CA LYS A 180 0.95 -14.02 -11.47
C LYS A 180 -0.02 -12.84 -11.55
N LEU A 181 -0.58 -12.44 -10.41
CA LEU A 181 -1.45 -11.26 -10.33
C LEU A 181 -0.70 -9.98 -10.73
N ALA A 182 0.53 -9.79 -10.25
CA ALA A 182 1.34 -8.63 -10.57
C ALA A 182 1.72 -8.57 -12.06
N LEU A 183 2.07 -9.71 -12.66
CA LEU A 183 2.31 -9.81 -14.10
C LEU A 183 1.03 -9.55 -14.89
N ALA A 184 -0.11 -10.10 -14.48
CA ALA A 184 -1.42 -9.82 -15.09
C ALA A 184 -1.75 -8.33 -15.03
N LYS A 185 -1.49 -7.64 -13.90
CA LYS A 185 -1.65 -6.18 -13.78
C LYS A 185 -0.76 -5.43 -14.77
N CYS A 186 0.45 -5.90 -15.02
CA CYS A 186 1.35 -5.36 -16.04
C CYS A 186 0.90 -5.66 -17.50
N GLY A 187 -0.19 -6.40 -17.72
CA GLY A 187 -0.74 -6.70 -19.03
C GLY A 187 -0.37 -8.09 -19.60
N GLU A 188 0.31 -8.94 -18.81
CA GLU A 188 0.66 -10.29 -19.23
C GLU A 188 -0.60 -11.19 -19.30
N THR A 189 -1.11 -11.39 -20.52
CA THR A 189 -2.39 -12.08 -20.74
C THR A 189 -2.41 -13.54 -20.32
N THR A 190 -1.30 -14.25 -20.48
CA THR A 190 -1.16 -15.66 -20.05
C THR A 190 -1.35 -15.78 -18.53
N GLU A 191 -0.80 -14.85 -17.75
CA GLU A 191 -0.90 -14.85 -16.29
C GLU A 191 -2.29 -14.44 -15.84
N LEU A 192 -2.93 -13.49 -16.54
CA LEU A 192 -4.33 -13.15 -16.33
C LEU A 192 -5.25 -14.34 -16.55
N ASP A 193 -5.07 -15.07 -17.66
CA ASP A 193 -5.89 -16.25 -17.97
C ASP A 193 -5.69 -17.36 -16.95
N TYR A 194 -4.47 -17.55 -16.46
CA TYR A 194 -4.20 -18.49 -15.37
C TYR A 194 -4.98 -18.12 -14.12
N CYS A 195 -4.90 -16.84 -13.68
CA CYS A 195 -5.59 -16.37 -12.48
C CYS A 195 -7.12 -16.53 -12.62
N LEU A 196 -7.67 -16.08 -13.74
CA LEU A 196 -9.10 -16.21 -14.04
C LEU A 196 -9.58 -17.66 -14.05
N ASN A 197 -8.87 -18.56 -14.73
CA ASN A 197 -9.25 -19.97 -14.79
C ASN A 197 -9.20 -20.62 -13.41
N LYS A 198 -8.21 -20.24 -12.58
CA LYS A 198 -8.10 -20.74 -11.21
C LYS A 198 -9.30 -20.30 -10.36
N VAL A 199 -9.69 -19.04 -10.42
CA VAL A 199 -10.83 -18.53 -9.65
C VAL A 199 -12.13 -19.11 -10.18
N LYS A 200 -12.34 -19.16 -11.50
CA LYS A 200 -13.54 -19.73 -12.15
C LYS A 200 -13.73 -21.22 -11.88
N SER A 201 -12.68 -21.94 -11.52
CA SER A 201 -12.78 -23.37 -11.17
C SER A 201 -13.38 -23.62 -9.78
N ILE A 202 -13.62 -22.58 -8.99
CA ILE A 202 -14.17 -22.64 -7.64
C ILE A 202 -15.59 -22.06 -7.68
N PRO A 203 -16.61 -22.76 -7.11
CA PRO A 203 -17.95 -22.18 -6.99
C PRO A 203 -17.94 -20.87 -6.24
N VAL A 204 -18.60 -19.84 -6.77
CA VAL A 204 -18.66 -18.51 -6.14
C VAL A 204 -19.44 -18.63 -4.83
N ASN A 205 -18.79 -18.23 -3.73
CA ASN A 205 -19.34 -18.16 -2.38
C ASN A 205 -18.63 -17.00 -1.63
N ASP A 206 -18.86 -16.85 -0.33
CA ASP A 206 -18.23 -15.78 0.45
C ASP A 206 -16.69 -15.85 0.41
N ASP A 207 -16.09 -17.05 0.50
CA ASP A 207 -14.63 -17.20 0.46
C ASP A 207 -14.07 -16.68 -0.88
N VAL A 208 -14.70 -17.04 -2.01
CA VAL A 208 -14.30 -16.54 -3.31
C VAL A 208 -14.46 -15.03 -3.40
N VAL A 209 -15.59 -14.50 -2.89
CA VAL A 209 -15.88 -13.06 -2.93
C VAL A 209 -14.87 -12.26 -2.13
N TYR A 210 -14.55 -12.67 -0.90
CA TYR A 210 -13.68 -11.88 -0.04
C TYR A 210 -12.19 -12.13 -0.22
N GLU A 211 -11.80 -13.34 -0.65
CA GLU A 211 -10.39 -13.71 -0.74
C GLU A 211 -9.82 -13.64 -2.17
N LEU A 212 -10.64 -13.93 -3.18
CA LEU A 212 -10.15 -14.09 -4.55
C LEU A 212 -10.59 -12.99 -5.51
N LEU A 213 -11.82 -12.46 -5.37
CA LEU A 213 -12.25 -11.36 -6.25
C LEU A 213 -11.45 -10.07 -6.05
N PRO A 214 -11.01 -9.67 -4.83
CA PRO A 214 -10.10 -8.54 -4.67
C PRO A 214 -8.79 -8.69 -5.45
N ASP A 215 -8.27 -9.92 -5.56
CA ASP A 215 -7.09 -10.20 -6.35
C ASP A 215 -7.31 -9.99 -7.86
N LEU A 216 -8.50 -10.37 -8.36
CA LEU A 216 -8.87 -10.09 -9.76
C LEU A 216 -9.08 -8.59 -10.00
N VAL A 217 -9.72 -7.89 -9.06
CA VAL A 217 -9.89 -6.43 -9.09
C VAL A 217 -8.55 -5.72 -9.14
N TYR A 218 -7.58 -6.16 -8.31
CA TYR A 218 -6.22 -5.62 -8.31
C TYR A 218 -5.59 -5.63 -9.70
N THR A 219 -5.86 -6.62 -10.55
CA THR A 219 -5.27 -6.67 -11.90
C THR A 219 -5.67 -5.47 -12.77
N GLY A 220 -6.85 -4.87 -12.54
CA GLY A 220 -7.40 -3.78 -13.34
C GLY A 220 -7.71 -4.19 -14.79
N GLN A 221 -7.65 -5.48 -15.11
CA GLN A 221 -7.83 -5.96 -16.48
C GLN A 221 -9.31 -6.16 -16.81
N ARG A 222 -9.72 -5.68 -17.99
CA ARG A 222 -11.11 -5.77 -18.46
C ARG A 222 -11.71 -7.16 -18.28
N LYS A 223 -10.98 -8.19 -18.68
CA LYS A 223 -11.43 -9.58 -18.63
C LYS A 223 -11.69 -10.07 -17.19
N ALA A 224 -10.92 -9.56 -16.21
CA ALA A 224 -11.14 -9.85 -14.80
C ALA A 224 -12.40 -9.13 -14.28
N ILE A 225 -12.59 -7.87 -14.62
CA ILE A 225 -13.77 -7.10 -14.21
C ILE A 225 -15.04 -7.65 -14.90
N ASP A 226 -14.97 -8.06 -16.14
CA ASP A 226 -16.08 -8.73 -16.83
C ASP A 226 -16.54 -10.01 -16.10
N TYR A 227 -15.63 -10.75 -15.45
CA TYR A 227 -16.02 -11.89 -14.61
C TYR A 227 -16.79 -11.47 -13.36
N LEU A 228 -16.40 -10.36 -12.69
CA LEU A 228 -17.18 -9.81 -11.59
C LEU A 228 -18.56 -9.34 -12.07
N VAL A 229 -18.63 -8.74 -13.25
CA VAL A 229 -19.90 -8.36 -13.90
C VAL A 229 -20.79 -9.60 -14.13
N ASP A 230 -20.23 -10.73 -14.56
CA ASP A 230 -20.98 -11.97 -14.72
C ASP A 230 -21.56 -12.46 -13.37
N ILE A 231 -20.81 -12.35 -12.28
CA ILE A 231 -21.29 -12.69 -10.94
C ILE A 231 -22.40 -11.71 -10.50
N LEU A 232 -22.26 -10.40 -10.75
CA LEU A 232 -23.31 -9.40 -10.47
C LEU A 232 -24.63 -9.78 -11.17
N LEU A 233 -24.56 -10.26 -12.40
CA LEU A 233 -25.71 -10.62 -13.21
C LEU A 233 -26.28 -12.02 -12.87
N SER A 234 -25.53 -12.86 -12.17
CA SER A 234 -25.97 -14.21 -11.78
C SER A 234 -27.11 -14.18 -10.78
N ASN A 235 -27.99 -15.17 -10.87
CA ASN A 235 -29.07 -15.39 -9.90
C ASN A 235 -28.75 -16.50 -8.89
N GLU A 236 -27.51 -16.99 -8.86
CA GLU A 236 -27.08 -18.02 -7.91
C GLU A 236 -26.99 -17.44 -6.48
N LYS A 237 -27.60 -18.15 -5.54
CA LYS A 237 -27.66 -17.78 -4.13
C LYS A 237 -26.68 -18.65 -3.34
N ASN A 238 -25.42 -18.26 -3.29
CA ASN A 238 -24.36 -19.02 -2.66
C ASN A 238 -23.68 -18.27 -1.51
N CYS A 239 -23.95 -16.95 -1.34
CA CYS A 239 -23.38 -16.15 -0.27
C CYS A 239 -24.27 -16.12 0.97
N ASN A 240 -23.69 -15.95 2.15
CA ASN A 240 -24.42 -15.87 3.41
C ASN A 240 -25.13 -14.52 3.57
N SER A 241 -26.27 -14.52 4.25
CA SER A 241 -26.90 -13.29 4.71
C SER A 241 -25.97 -12.56 5.70
N ALA A 242 -25.99 -11.21 5.70
CA ALA A 242 -25.34 -10.42 6.74
C ALA A 242 -25.99 -10.63 8.12
N ASN A 243 -27.29 -10.98 8.15
CA ASN A 243 -27.95 -11.40 9.39
C ASN A 243 -27.66 -12.87 9.64
N VAL A 244 -26.89 -13.16 10.68
CA VAL A 244 -26.48 -14.52 11.08
C VAL A 244 -27.65 -15.41 11.53
N GLU A 245 -28.80 -14.84 11.86
CA GLU A 245 -30.02 -15.58 12.22
C GLU A 245 -30.77 -16.12 10.99
N ILE A 246 -30.41 -15.64 9.79
CA ILE A 246 -31.02 -16.07 8.54
C ILE A 246 -30.11 -17.07 7.85
N ASP A 247 -30.49 -18.34 7.90
CA ASP A 247 -29.75 -19.45 7.25
C ASP A 247 -29.92 -19.47 5.71
N GLN A 248 -30.77 -18.59 5.16
CA GLN A 248 -31.00 -18.51 3.74
C GLN A 248 -29.85 -17.82 3.00
N LYS A 249 -29.31 -18.51 1.98
CA LYS A 249 -28.31 -17.95 1.08
C LYS A 249 -28.88 -16.80 0.23
N ILE A 250 -28.05 -15.79 0.01
CA ILE A 250 -28.35 -14.61 -0.81
C ILE A 250 -27.52 -14.60 -2.08
N LEU A 251 -27.84 -13.67 -2.98
CA LEU A 251 -27.08 -13.43 -4.21
C LEU A 251 -25.68 -12.85 -3.87
N CYS A 252 -24.61 -13.46 -4.36
CA CYS A 252 -23.26 -12.91 -4.21
C CYS A 252 -23.10 -11.55 -4.93
N GLY A 253 -23.99 -11.26 -5.89
CA GLY A 253 -24.06 -9.95 -6.55
C GLY A 253 -24.15 -8.76 -5.59
N TYR A 254 -24.77 -8.92 -4.40
CA TYR A 254 -24.82 -7.86 -3.38
C TYR A 254 -23.42 -7.44 -2.89
N ARG A 255 -22.48 -8.38 -2.77
CA ARG A 255 -21.09 -8.11 -2.35
C ARG A 255 -20.26 -7.57 -3.51
N VAL A 256 -20.52 -8.07 -4.71
CA VAL A 256 -19.78 -7.67 -5.92
C VAL A 256 -20.07 -6.23 -6.33
N MET A 257 -21.24 -5.66 -5.96
CA MET A 257 -21.54 -4.24 -6.18
C MET A 257 -20.44 -3.33 -5.60
N GLU A 258 -19.92 -3.63 -4.42
CA GLU A 258 -18.86 -2.85 -3.75
C GLU A 258 -17.59 -2.79 -4.62
N PHE A 259 -17.11 -3.94 -5.11
CA PHE A 259 -15.93 -3.98 -5.96
C PHE A 259 -16.13 -3.23 -7.28
N LEU A 260 -17.30 -3.35 -7.91
CA LEU A 260 -17.58 -2.67 -9.17
C LEU A 260 -17.74 -1.16 -9.00
N ALA A 261 -18.36 -0.70 -7.91
CA ALA A 261 -18.45 0.72 -7.55
C ALA A 261 -17.06 1.34 -7.36
N CYS A 262 -16.13 0.55 -6.81
CA CYS A 262 -14.76 0.96 -6.63
C CYS A 262 -14.03 1.19 -7.96
N VAL A 263 -14.18 0.28 -8.94
CA VAL A 263 -13.30 0.22 -10.10
C VAL A 263 -13.92 0.68 -11.41
N ILE A 264 -15.23 0.86 -11.49
CA ILE A 264 -15.91 1.33 -12.70
C ILE A 264 -16.22 2.82 -12.58
N VAL A 265 -15.87 3.59 -13.60
CA VAL A 265 -16.22 5.02 -13.71
C VAL A 265 -17.74 5.13 -13.92
N ASP A 266 -18.37 6.10 -13.23
CA ASP A 266 -19.82 6.36 -13.31
C ASP A 266 -20.70 5.14 -13.00
N PHE A 267 -20.23 4.20 -12.18
CA PHE A 267 -21.05 3.12 -11.67
C PHE A 267 -22.21 3.72 -10.84
N PRO A 268 -23.46 3.17 -10.95
CA PRO A 268 -24.66 3.87 -10.47
C PRO A 268 -24.81 3.97 -8.95
N ILE A 269 -23.88 3.38 -8.20
CA ILE A 269 -23.81 3.48 -6.73
C ILE A 269 -22.42 3.95 -6.34
N ASN A 270 -22.38 4.85 -5.34
CA ASN A 270 -21.16 5.38 -4.75
C ASN A 270 -21.02 4.90 -3.30
N PHE A 271 -19.88 5.23 -2.69
CA PHE A 271 -19.65 5.09 -1.26
C PHE A 271 -20.08 6.35 -0.53
N ASP A 272 -20.54 6.20 0.70
CA ASP A 272 -20.79 7.29 1.63
C ASP A 272 -19.50 7.69 2.38
N ASP A 273 -19.64 8.66 3.31
CA ASP A 273 -18.51 9.15 4.10
C ASP A 273 -17.93 8.11 5.08
N SER A 274 -18.67 7.02 5.36
CA SER A 274 -18.19 5.90 6.19
C SER A 274 -17.44 4.83 5.39
N GLY A 275 -17.46 4.93 4.06
CA GLY A 275 -16.88 3.94 3.16
C GLY A 275 -17.81 2.76 2.84
N GLU A 276 -19.09 2.83 3.23
CA GLU A 276 -20.09 1.83 2.86
C GLU A 276 -20.84 2.25 1.58
N LEU A 277 -21.48 1.29 0.89
CA LEU A 277 -22.32 1.65 -0.25
C LEU A 277 -23.46 2.57 0.20
N ALA A 278 -23.63 3.71 -0.47
CA ALA A 278 -24.64 4.72 -0.20
C ALA A 278 -26.04 4.20 -0.58
N THR A 279 -26.54 3.21 0.15
CA THR A 279 -27.85 2.59 -0.10
C THR A 279 -28.48 2.01 1.16
N ASP A 280 -29.77 2.24 1.34
CA ASP A 280 -30.60 1.58 2.36
C ASP A 280 -31.39 0.38 1.79
N ASP A 281 -31.45 0.25 0.45
CA ASP A 281 -32.17 -0.82 -0.26
C ASP A 281 -31.25 -1.55 -1.23
N TYR A 282 -30.56 -2.58 -0.74
CA TYR A 282 -29.66 -3.42 -1.53
C TYR A 282 -30.35 -4.14 -2.70
N VAL A 283 -31.66 -4.43 -2.59
CA VAL A 283 -32.41 -5.11 -3.66
C VAL A 283 -32.63 -4.15 -4.82
N ALA A 284 -33.11 -2.94 -4.54
CA ALA A 284 -33.28 -1.90 -5.55
C ALA A 284 -31.94 -1.53 -6.19
N SER A 285 -30.89 -1.40 -5.38
CA SER A 285 -29.53 -1.06 -5.83
C SER A 285 -28.96 -2.13 -6.75
N LEU A 286 -29.07 -3.41 -6.41
CA LEU A 286 -28.62 -4.49 -7.29
C LEU A 286 -29.36 -4.48 -8.62
N LYS A 287 -30.66 -4.22 -8.61
CA LYS A 287 -31.46 -4.08 -9.85
C LYS A 287 -30.95 -2.93 -10.70
N GLN A 288 -30.72 -1.75 -10.11
CA GLN A 288 -30.17 -0.58 -10.78
C GLN A 288 -28.79 -0.86 -11.40
N CYS A 289 -27.89 -1.50 -10.64
CA CYS A 289 -26.56 -1.88 -11.14
C CYS A 289 -26.65 -2.85 -12.33
N ARG A 290 -27.53 -3.83 -12.27
CA ARG A 290 -27.74 -4.79 -13.37
C ARG A 290 -28.29 -4.11 -14.64
N GLU A 291 -29.27 -3.20 -14.48
CA GLU A 291 -29.81 -2.41 -15.59
C GLU A 291 -28.72 -1.54 -16.23
N TRP A 292 -27.95 -0.84 -15.41
CA TRP A 292 -26.84 -0.01 -15.88
C TRP A 292 -25.77 -0.85 -16.63
N ILE A 293 -25.36 -1.99 -16.07
CA ILE A 293 -24.42 -2.90 -16.72
C ILE A 293 -24.93 -3.40 -18.05
N ASN A 294 -26.21 -3.78 -18.15
CA ASN A 294 -26.78 -4.24 -19.41
C ASN A 294 -26.73 -3.18 -20.51
N GLN A 295 -26.86 -1.90 -20.14
CA GLN A 295 -26.74 -0.77 -21.07
C GLN A 295 -25.29 -0.43 -21.42
N ASN A 296 -24.35 -0.63 -20.49
CA ASN A 296 -22.96 -0.16 -20.60
C ASN A 296 -21.92 -1.28 -20.70
N ARG A 297 -22.32 -2.54 -20.81
CA ARG A 297 -21.43 -3.72 -20.74
C ARG A 297 -20.22 -3.64 -21.68
N ASN A 298 -20.39 -3.09 -22.86
CA ASN A 298 -19.33 -3.00 -23.86
C ASN A 298 -18.53 -1.68 -23.79
N SER A 299 -18.97 -0.70 -23.01
CA SER A 299 -18.46 0.67 -23.00
C SER A 299 -18.02 1.18 -21.63
N TYR A 300 -18.30 0.48 -20.53
CA TYR A 300 -17.87 0.97 -19.22
C TYR A 300 -16.36 1.13 -19.15
N ILE A 301 -15.91 2.11 -18.39
CA ILE A 301 -14.49 2.45 -18.24
C ILE A 301 -14.02 1.98 -16.86
N ILE A 302 -12.89 1.30 -16.82
CA ILE A 302 -12.23 0.92 -15.57
C ILE A 302 -11.38 2.09 -15.12
N LYS A 303 -11.47 2.46 -13.84
CA LYS A 303 -10.63 3.50 -13.25
C LYS A 303 -9.17 3.09 -13.37
N ALA A 304 -8.34 4.01 -13.91
CA ALA A 304 -6.91 3.79 -13.97
C ALA A 304 -6.31 3.82 -12.55
N ASP A 305 -5.27 3.04 -12.34
CA ASP A 305 -4.39 3.12 -11.17
C ASP A 305 -4.97 2.77 -9.79
N SER A 306 -6.11 2.08 -9.70
CA SER A 306 -6.50 1.48 -8.42
C SER A 306 -5.49 0.38 -8.03
N TYR A 307 -4.78 0.59 -6.91
CA TYR A 307 -3.82 -0.38 -6.38
C TYR A 307 -4.49 -1.46 -5.56
N SER A 308 -5.44 -1.08 -4.74
CA SER A 308 -6.15 -1.98 -3.82
C SER A 308 -7.61 -1.59 -3.71
N PRO A 309 -8.54 -2.55 -3.62
CA PRO A 309 -9.92 -2.25 -3.23
C PRO A 309 -10.03 -1.49 -1.89
N ALA A 310 -9.05 -1.64 -1.00
CA ALA A 310 -8.98 -0.88 0.26
C ALA A 310 -8.80 0.64 0.06
N GLU A 311 -8.38 1.11 -1.13
CA GLU A 311 -8.35 2.54 -1.45
C GLU A 311 -9.75 3.11 -1.72
N CYS A 312 -10.76 2.26 -1.71
CA CYS A 312 -12.14 2.63 -1.95
C CYS A 312 -12.94 2.84 -0.65
N TYR A 313 -12.32 2.56 0.50
CA TYR A 313 -12.92 2.71 1.83
C TYR A 313 -12.24 3.81 2.62
#